data_acc7f4a5051e1644af657f5d47dc61c8
#
_entry.id   acc7f4a5051e1644af657f5d47dc61c8
#
_cell.length_a   1.000
_cell.length_b   1.000
_cell.length_c   1.000
_cell.angle_alpha   90.00
_cell.angle_beta   90.00
_cell.angle_gamma   90.00
#
_symmetry.space_group_name_H-M   'P 1'
#
loop_
_entity.id
_entity.type
_entity.pdbx_description
1 polymer ?
#
loop_
_entity_poly.entity_id
_entity_poly.type
_entity_poly.pdbx_seq_one_letter_code
_entity_poly.pdbx_strand_id
1 'polypeptide(L)'
;MRAPIQWFDEFGFLKYNMIIYDSSSPAASQASEEAEKAGKPHCTMISTTPGSLETDYGKDAFEFKNLSLIFKEEFYDWDISDVKELIRRSSSNGFVNIIFSWRQLGRSNEYYEKMRQQLHENWFKIRREVLLQWISIRDKSPFEDDDLMKLQDMTYTEDDVYKTIWVDKYYPIKLYEKPDPMVTVIISSDVASGSSRDYSTIVITDSKTKRAIGEFRNNKIDTLQFSKIIYALATDVFPNSMVLVERNNVGHAVLSNLARTSVRSRLYYELTSKDETTEKIRNGREKIDDNDNRRFGIWTDDTKREQMMELLLMIVHKYKERIRLPILSMEIQGLEYNKKGRIDHTAKYTLAVNLINCGESYKVYITKLR
;
A
#
# COMPACT_ATOMS: atom_id res chain seq x y z
N MET A 1 31.46 -25.91 1.70
CA MET A 1 31.32 -25.27 3.02
C MET A 1 29.93 -24.63 3.04
N ARG A 2 29.06 -24.95 3.99
CA ARG A 2 27.71 -24.39 4.11
C ARG A 2 27.77 -23.28 5.15
N ALA A 3 27.39 -22.06 4.77
CA ALA A 3 27.42 -20.91 5.68
C ALA A 3 26.00 -20.64 6.21
N PRO A 4 25.79 -20.60 7.53
CA PRO A 4 24.48 -20.29 8.11
C PRO A 4 24.14 -18.79 8.04
N ILE A 5 25.11 -17.95 7.67
CA ILE A 5 24.91 -16.52 7.43
C ILE A 5 25.26 -16.24 5.97
N GLN A 6 24.31 -15.65 5.25
CA GLN A 6 24.50 -15.15 3.89
C GLN A 6 24.30 -13.63 3.89
N TRP A 7 25.12 -12.95 3.09
CA TRP A 7 24.96 -11.51 2.89
C TRP A 7 25.06 -11.19 1.40
N PHE A 8 24.00 -10.58 0.87
CA PHE A 8 23.93 -10.03 -0.47
C PHE A 8 24.04 -8.51 -0.35
N ASP A 9 25.14 -7.96 -0.78
CA ASP A 9 25.38 -6.53 -0.77
C ASP A 9 25.03 -5.92 -2.12
N GLU A 10 24.54 -4.66 -2.09
CA GLU A 10 24.14 -3.90 -3.27
C GLU A 10 23.15 -4.65 -4.18
N PHE A 11 22.18 -5.32 -3.57
CA PHE A 11 21.24 -6.21 -4.25
C PHE A 11 20.47 -5.54 -5.41
N GLY A 12 20.13 -4.25 -5.28
CA GLY A 12 19.48 -3.45 -6.32
C GLY A 12 20.36 -3.12 -7.53
N PHE A 13 21.66 -3.45 -7.47
CA PHE A 13 22.65 -3.27 -8.53
C PHE A 13 23.27 -4.59 -8.98
N LEU A 14 22.99 -5.67 -8.29
CA LEU A 14 23.53 -6.98 -8.59
C LEU A 14 22.78 -7.59 -9.78
N LYS A 15 23.44 -7.65 -10.94
CA LYS A 15 22.89 -8.31 -12.13
C LYS A 15 22.57 -9.78 -11.82
N TYR A 16 21.37 -10.23 -12.20
CA TYR A 16 20.85 -11.58 -11.89
C TYR A 16 20.63 -11.86 -10.40
N ASN A 17 20.36 -10.83 -9.62
CA ASN A 17 20.19 -10.89 -8.17
C ASN A 17 19.23 -12.00 -7.70
N MET A 18 18.04 -12.13 -8.30
CA MET A 18 17.08 -13.16 -7.95
C MET A 18 17.58 -14.57 -8.32
N ILE A 19 18.24 -14.74 -9.44
CA ILE A 19 18.83 -16.03 -9.84
C ILE A 19 19.89 -16.46 -8.83
N ILE A 20 20.76 -15.53 -8.40
CA ILE A 20 21.80 -15.78 -7.40
C ILE A 20 21.16 -16.11 -6.05
N TYR A 21 20.16 -15.35 -5.62
CA TYR A 21 19.41 -15.58 -4.39
C TYR A 21 18.73 -16.96 -4.41
N ASP A 22 17.94 -17.26 -5.44
CA ASP A 22 17.19 -18.51 -5.55
C ASP A 22 18.11 -19.74 -5.60
N SER A 23 19.23 -19.64 -6.30
CA SER A 23 20.20 -20.75 -6.40
C SER A 23 20.94 -21.02 -5.09
N SER A 24 21.16 -19.99 -4.26
CA SER A 24 21.89 -20.12 -2.98
C SER A 24 20.97 -20.43 -1.79
N SER A 25 19.69 -20.06 -1.85
CA SER A 25 18.73 -20.19 -0.75
C SER A 25 18.56 -21.63 -0.21
N PRO A 26 18.49 -22.71 -1.03
CA PRO A 26 18.34 -24.05 -0.50
C PRO A 26 19.54 -24.49 0.36
N ALA A 27 20.75 -24.15 -0.05
CA ALA A 27 21.96 -24.48 0.72
C ALA A 27 22.05 -23.69 2.03
N ALA A 28 21.63 -22.43 2.01
CA ALA A 28 21.56 -21.59 3.20
C ALA A 28 20.49 -22.07 4.18
N SER A 29 19.32 -22.43 3.69
CA SER A 29 18.22 -22.95 4.52
C SER A 29 18.69 -24.16 5.33
N GLN A 30 19.33 -25.13 4.69
CA GLN A 30 19.86 -26.31 5.39
C GLN A 30 20.90 -25.94 6.45
N ALA A 31 21.84 -25.04 6.13
CA ALA A 31 22.84 -24.58 7.09
C ALA A 31 22.22 -23.80 8.26
N SER A 32 21.18 -23.01 7.98
CA SER A 32 20.43 -22.25 8.99
C SER A 32 19.69 -23.18 9.97
N GLU A 33 19.04 -24.23 9.45
CA GLU A 33 18.37 -25.22 10.30
C GLU A 33 19.36 -25.96 11.23
N GLU A 34 20.52 -26.32 10.71
CA GLU A 34 21.59 -26.95 11.52
C GLU A 34 22.13 -25.99 12.60
N ALA A 35 22.28 -24.71 12.25
CA ALA A 35 22.74 -23.69 13.19
C ALA A 35 21.67 -23.38 14.25
N GLU A 36 20.39 -23.29 13.88
CA GLU A 36 19.27 -23.08 14.82
C GLU A 36 19.21 -24.23 15.85
N LYS A 37 19.30 -25.49 15.41
CA LYS A 37 19.35 -26.66 16.29
C LYS A 37 20.55 -26.63 17.24
N ALA A 38 21.65 -26.02 16.81
CA ALA A 38 22.87 -25.88 17.60
C ALA A 38 22.89 -24.60 18.47
N GLY A 39 21.81 -23.78 18.46
CA GLY A 39 21.74 -22.50 19.16
C GLY A 39 22.74 -21.47 18.62
N LYS A 40 23.13 -21.55 17.34
CA LYS A 40 24.10 -20.65 16.69
C LYS A 40 23.41 -19.60 15.84
N PRO A 41 24.01 -18.40 15.67
CA PRO A 41 23.49 -17.36 14.78
C PRO A 41 23.35 -17.87 13.34
N HIS A 42 22.24 -17.54 12.73
CA HIS A 42 21.94 -17.83 11.33
C HIS A 42 21.02 -16.75 10.76
N CYS A 43 21.27 -16.30 9.54
CA CYS A 43 20.40 -15.35 8.86
C CYS A 43 20.79 -15.20 7.39
N THR A 44 19.88 -14.67 6.59
CA THR A 44 20.17 -14.08 5.29
C THR A 44 19.98 -12.57 5.40
N MET A 45 20.99 -11.81 5.04
CA MET A 45 20.98 -10.35 4.99
C MET A 45 21.04 -9.87 3.56
N ILE A 46 20.24 -8.87 3.24
CA ILE A 46 20.26 -8.19 1.95
C ILE A 46 20.40 -6.69 2.23
N SER A 47 21.46 -6.08 1.71
CA SER A 47 21.68 -4.64 1.80
C SER A 47 21.70 -4.02 0.42
N THR A 48 21.12 -2.82 0.28
CA THR A 48 21.17 -2.05 -0.97
C THR A 48 20.74 -0.61 -0.74
N THR A 49 21.24 0.30 -1.55
CA THR A 49 20.55 1.55 -1.87
C THR A 49 19.52 1.30 -2.98
N PRO A 50 18.55 2.19 -3.20
CA PRO A 50 17.58 2.02 -4.28
C PRO A 50 18.23 1.91 -5.64
N GLY A 51 17.93 0.84 -6.36
CA GLY A 51 18.33 0.65 -7.75
C GLY A 51 17.43 1.43 -8.73
N SER A 52 17.78 1.40 -10.01
CA SER A 52 16.93 1.95 -11.06
C SER A 52 15.80 0.97 -11.39
N LEU A 53 14.56 1.46 -11.38
CA LEU A 53 13.39 0.69 -11.82
C LEU A 53 13.36 0.40 -13.33
N GLU A 54 14.38 0.88 -14.08
CA GLU A 54 14.56 0.56 -15.50
C GLU A 54 15.26 -0.78 -15.72
N THR A 55 16.01 -1.24 -14.73
CA THR A 55 16.73 -2.49 -14.81
C THR A 55 15.92 -3.62 -14.18
N ASP A 56 16.03 -4.84 -14.72
CA ASP A 56 15.34 -5.99 -14.16
C ASP A 56 15.78 -6.22 -12.70
N TYR A 57 17.06 -6.15 -12.41
CA TYR A 57 17.58 -6.32 -11.05
C TYR A 57 17.16 -5.21 -10.07
N GLY A 58 16.96 -3.98 -10.55
CA GLY A 58 16.40 -2.92 -9.72
C GLY A 58 14.91 -3.14 -9.42
N LYS A 59 14.14 -3.59 -10.43
CA LYS A 59 12.73 -3.99 -10.25
C LYS A 59 12.59 -5.17 -9.27
N ASP A 60 13.40 -6.19 -9.46
CA ASP A 60 13.40 -7.38 -8.61
C ASP A 60 13.71 -7.03 -7.14
N ALA A 61 14.71 -6.18 -6.91
CA ALA A 61 15.05 -5.72 -5.56
C ALA A 61 13.95 -4.85 -4.94
N PHE A 62 13.31 -4.00 -5.73
CA PHE A 62 12.15 -3.20 -5.31
C PHE A 62 10.98 -4.10 -4.94
N GLU A 63 10.65 -5.09 -5.76
CA GLU A 63 9.60 -6.06 -5.47
C GLU A 63 9.94 -6.87 -4.21
N PHE A 64 11.17 -7.36 -4.10
CA PHE A 64 11.63 -8.09 -2.92
C PHE A 64 11.46 -7.28 -1.63
N LYS A 65 11.87 -6.00 -1.63
CA LYS A 65 11.66 -5.06 -0.53
C LYS A 65 10.17 -4.93 -0.17
N ASN A 66 9.31 -4.78 -1.18
CA ASN A 66 7.88 -4.56 -0.95
C ASN A 66 7.13 -5.80 -0.47
N LEU A 67 7.66 -6.99 -0.74
CA LEU A 67 7.16 -8.26 -0.21
C LEU A 67 7.57 -8.51 1.25
N SER A 68 8.51 -7.72 1.77
CA SER A 68 9.03 -7.83 3.13
C SER A 68 8.16 -7.07 4.13
N LEU A 69 8.15 -7.54 5.38
CA LEU A 69 7.53 -6.82 6.50
C LEU A 69 8.37 -5.57 6.83
N ILE A 70 7.74 -4.42 6.97
CA ILE A 70 8.43 -3.22 7.43
C ILE A 70 8.73 -3.35 8.93
N PHE A 71 10.00 -3.17 9.30
CA PHE A 71 10.44 -3.15 10.69
C PHE A 71 9.79 -2.00 11.47
N LYS A 72 9.48 -2.25 12.73
CA LYS A 72 9.00 -1.27 13.68
C LYS A 72 9.74 -1.44 14.99
N GLU A 73 10.02 -0.33 15.69
CA GLU A 73 10.70 -0.35 16.98
C GLU A 73 9.93 -1.15 18.04
N GLU A 74 8.59 -1.17 17.95
CA GLU A 74 7.71 -1.98 18.81
C GLU A 74 8.09 -3.47 18.82
N PHE A 75 8.77 -3.98 17.77
CA PHE A 75 9.19 -5.38 17.71
C PHE A 75 10.25 -5.75 18.74
N TYR A 76 10.97 -4.77 19.29
CA TYR A 76 11.90 -5.00 20.40
C TYR A 76 11.20 -5.40 21.70
N ASP A 77 9.94 -4.98 21.89
CA ASP A 77 9.14 -5.25 23.08
C ASP A 77 8.28 -6.52 22.95
N TRP A 78 8.29 -7.15 21.78
CA TRP A 78 7.49 -8.34 21.50
C TRP A 78 8.27 -9.62 21.75
N ASP A 79 7.55 -10.68 22.16
CA ASP A 79 8.12 -12.01 22.17
C ASP A 79 8.50 -12.43 20.76
N ILE A 80 9.63 -13.13 20.62
CA ILE A 80 10.12 -13.59 19.33
C ILE A 80 9.10 -14.47 18.57
N SER A 81 8.25 -15.22 19.29
CA SER A 81 7.16 -16.01 18.72
C SER A 81 6.12 -15.15 18.02
N ASP A 82 5.80 -13.99 18.60
CA ASP A 82 4.84 -13.05 18.04
C ASP A 82 5.39 -12.35 16.80
N VAL A 83 6.67 -11.98 16.81
CA VAL A 83 7.35 -11.43 15.64
C VAL A 83 7.40 -12.45 14.51
N LYS A 84 7.73 -13.71 14.80
CA LYS A 84 7.70 -14.80 13.80
C LYS A 84 6.30 -14.98 13.19
N GLU A 85 5.26 -14.95 14.01
CA GLU A 85 3.88 -15.07 13.53
C GLU A 85 3.46 -13.85 12.69
N LEU A 86 3.88 -12.64 13.06
CA LEU A 86 3.65 -11.44 12.26
C LEU A 86 4.35 -11.55 10.90
N ILE A 87 5.61 -11.99 10.85
CA ILE A 87 6.35 -12.23 9.61
C ILE A 87 5.58 -13.24 8.75
N ARG A 88 5.13 -14.35 9.33
CA ARG A 88 4.37 -15.37 8.62
C ARG A 88 3.08 -14.83 7.99
N ARG A 89 2.39 -13.90 8.66
CA ARG A 89 1.12 -13.31 8.20
C ARG A 89 1.28 -12.12 7.26
N SER A 90 2.37 -11.39 7.36
CA SER A 90 2.50 -10.08 6.73
C SER A 90 3.71 -9.93 5.79
N SER A 91 4.68 -10.84 5.83
CA SER A 91 5.79 -10.88 4.89
C SER A 91 5.60 -12.00 3.87
N SER A 92 5.60 -11.69 2.58
CA SER A 92 5.41 -12.69 1.52
C SER A 92 6.67 -13.49 1.22
N ASN A 93 7.83 -12.90 1.45
CA ASN A 93 9.15 -13.51 1.26
C ASN A 93 9.83 -13.95 2.56
N GLY A 94 9.20 -13.74 3.71
CA GLY A 94 9.75 -14.09 5.04
C GLY A 94 10.78 -13.13 5.59
N PHE A 95 11.02 -11.99 4.93
CA PHE A 95 11.98 -10.99 5.35
C PHE A 95 11.33 -9.83 6.12
N VAL A 96 12.17 -9.17 6.93
CA VAL A 96 11.89 -7.88 7.54
C VAL A 96 12.76 -6.82 6.87
N ASN A 97 12.14 -5.74 6.41
CA ASN A 97 12.82 -4.62 5.76
C ASN A 97 13.03 -3.48 6.74
N ILE A 98 14.27 -3.06 6.90
CA ILE A 98 14.66 -1.91 7.73
C ILE A 98 15.24 -0.85 6.79
N ILE A 99 14.75 0.39 6.91
CA ILE A 99 15.24 1.53 6.10
C ILE A 99 15.98 2.47 7.04
N PHE A 100 17.25 2.74 6.74
CA PHE A 100 18.07 3.69 7.47
C PHE A 100 18.27 4.95 6.62
N SER A 101 17.40 5.92 6.75
CA SER A 101 17.58 7.23 6.15
C SER A 101 18.67 8.03 6.87
N TRP A 102 19.17 9.09 6.25
CA TRP A 102 20.14 9.98 6.87
C TRP A 102 19.65 10.60 8.19
N ARG A 103 18.32 10.81 8.34
CA ARG A 103 17.68 11.30 9.58
C ARG A 103 17.75 10.27 10.68
N GLN A 104 17.41 9.01 10.39
CA GLN A 104 17.50 7.90 11.35
C GLN A 104 18.94 7.60 11.76
N LEU A 105 19.92 7.93 10.92
CA LEU A 105 21.35 7.89 11.25
C LEU A 105 21.80 9.13 12.05
N GLY A 106 20.90 9.98 12.53
CA GLY A 106 21.21 11.17 13.32
C GLY A 106 21.92 12.28 12.57
N ARG A 107 21.84 12.30 11.23
CA ARG A 107 22.44 13.36 10.42
C ARG A 107 21.55 14.60 10.37
N SER A 108 22.19 15.77 10.37
CA SER A 108 21.52 17.08 10.34
C SER A 108 21.11 17.50 8.92
N ASN A 109 20.31 18.55 8.82
CA ASN A 109 19.98 19.17 7.53
C ASN A 109 21.23 19.70 6.79
N GLU A 110 22.29 20.08 7.50
CA GLU A 110 23.58 20.47 6.90
C GLU A 110 24.20 19.29 6.12
N TYR A 111 24.07 18.07 6.63
CA TYR A 111 24.47 16.87 5.89
C TYR A 111 23.70 16.75 4.57
N TYR A 112 22.39 16.96 4.60
CA TYR A 112 21.55 16.90 3.40
C TYR A 112 22.00 17.93 2.35
N GLU A 113 22.18 19.19 2.76
CA GLU A 113 22.64 20.26 1.87
C GLU A 113 24.03 19.98 1.29
N LYS A 114 24.95 19.46 2.11
CA LYS A 114 26.27 19.02 1.66
C LYS A 114 26.18 17.91 0.61
N MET A 115 25.30 16.93 0.81
CA MET A 115 25.09 15.85 -0.17
C MET A 115 24.51 16.38 -1.47
N ARG A 116 23.55 17.30 -1.43
CA ARG A 116 23.02 17.97 -2.61
C ARG A 116 24.13 18.61 -3.45
N GLN A 117 24.98 19.39 -2.81
CA GLN A 117 26.14 20.03 -3.47
C GLN A 117 27.10 19.01 -4.08
N GLN A 118 27.46 17.96 -3.33
CA GLN A 118 28.36 16.90 -3.80
C GLN A 118 27.79 16.12 -4.99
N LEU A 119 26.48 15.97 -5.05
CA LEU A 119 25.76 15.34 -6.16
C LEU A 119 25.43 16.33 -7.28
N HIS A 120 26.03 17.54 -7.26
CA HIS A 120 25.88 18.58 -8.27
C HIS A 120 24.43 18.97 -8.55
N GLU A 121 23.59 19.02 -7.49
CA GLU A 121 22.15 19.28 -7.57
C GLU A 121 21.40 18.33 -8.53
N ASN A 122 22.01 17.19 -8.84
CA ASN A 122 21.37 16.18 -9.66
C ASN A 122 20.24 15.51 -8.87
N TRP A 123 19.02 15.96 -9.13
CA TRP A 123 17.83 15.55 -8.38
C TRP A 123 17.59 14.04 -8.44
N PHE A 124 17.84 13.41 -9.59
CA PHE A 124 17.73 11.95 -9.72
C PHE A 124 18.66 11.20 -8.76
N LYS A 125 19.93 11.65 -8.65
CA LYS A 125 20.90 11.07 -7.71
C LYS A 125 20.51 11.36 -6.26
N ILE A 126 20.05 12.57 -5.96
CA ILE A 126 19.62 12.96 -4.61
C ILE A 126 18.45 12.07 -4.15
N ARG A 127 17.44 11.90 -4.98
CA ARG A 127 16.31 11.02 -4.67
C ARG A 127 16.74 9.60 -4.37
N ARG A 128 17.62 9.05 -5.17
CA ARG A 128 18.08 7.67 -5.01
C ARG A 128 19.03 7.49 -3.82
N GLU A 129 20.10 8.28 -3.77
CA GLU A 129 21.22 8.05 -2.83
C GLU A 129 20.97 8.66 -1.44
N VAL A 130 20.20 9.76 -1.35
CA VAL A 130 19.99 10.49 -0.11
C VAL A 130 18.57 10.24 0.44
N LEU A 131 17.55 10.34 -0.43
CA LEU A 131 16.16 10.18 -0.03
C LEU A 131 15.69 8.72 -0.12
N LEU A 132 16.54 7.80 -0.55
CA LEU A 132 16.29 6.36 -0.65
C LEU A 132 15.03 6.01 -1.43
N GLN A 133 14.78 6.74 -2.51
CA GLN A 133 13.61 6.54 -3.37
C GLN A 133 13.93 5.61 -4.54
N TRP A 134 13.06 4.64 -4.75
CA TRP A 134 13.08 3.81 -5.94
C TRP A 134 12.39 4.57 -7.07
N ILE A 135 13.15 4.89 -8.12
CA ILE A 135 12.69 5.80 -9.17
C ILE A 135 12.86 5.18 -10.55
N SER A 136 11.91 5.51 -11.43
CA SER A 136 11.94 5.24 -12.86
C SER A 136 12.61 6.39 -13.61
N ILE A 137 12.93 6.21 -14.90
CA ILE A 137 13.47 7.29 -15.73
C ILE A 137 12.40 8.38 -15.90
N ARG A 138 12.88 9.62 -15.90
CA ARG A 138 12.12 10.87 -15.97
C ARG A 138 11.05 10.93 -17.07
N ASP A 139 11.31 10.30 -18.21
CA ASP A 139 10.46 10.39 -19.42
C ASP A 139 9.16 9.61 -19.34
N LYS A 140 8.96 8.79 -18.29
CA LYS A 140 7.76 7.95 -18.14
C LYS A 140 6.86 8.35 -16.97
N SER A 141 7.34 9.18 -16.05
CA SER A 141 6.50 9.63 -14.94
C SER A 141 5.36 10.51 -15.46
N PRO A 142 4.11 10.28 -15.03
CA PRO A 142 3.00 11.17 -15.36
C PRO A 142 3.01 12.47 -14.55
N PHE A 143 3.92 12.63 -13.59
CA PHE A 143 3.99 13.77 -12.69
C PHE A 143 5.25 14.59 -12.92
N GLU A 144 5.15 15.91 -12.66
CA GLU A 144 6.30 16.80 -12.62
C GLU A 144 7.20 16.49 -11.42
N ASP A 145 8.52 16.56 -11.61
CA ASP A 145 9.49 16.29 -10.56
C ASP A 145 9.30 17.19 -9.32
N ASP A 146 8.98 18.47 -9.54
CA ASP A 146 8.73 19.44 -8.45
C ASP A 146 7.51 19.05 -7.61
N ASP A 147 6.48 18.50 -8.24
CA ASP A 147 5.29 18.01 -7.55
C ASP A 147 5.58 16.78 -6.70
N LEU A 148 6.35 15.84 -7.24
CA LEU A 148 6.76 14.65 -6.49
C LEU A 148 7.70 15.00 -5.33
N MET A 149 8.58 15.97 -5.52
CA MET A 149 9.48 16.45 -4.48
C MET A 149 8.70 17.06 -3.31
N LYS A 150 7.78 17.98 -3.61
CA LYS A 150 6.92 18.60 -2.60
C LYS A 150 6.05 17.57 -1.89
N LEU A 151 5.51 16.58 -2.61
CA LEU A 151 4.74 15.50 -2.01
C LEU A 151 5.62 14.70 -1.03
N GLN A 152 6.85 14.38 -1.40
CA GLN A 152 7.79 13.66 -0.54
C GLN A 152 8.11 14.43 0.74
N ASP A 153 8.38 15.74 0.62
CA ASP A 153 8.68 16.60 1.77
C ASP A 153 7.50 16.73 2.74
N MET A 154 6.28 16.59 2.23
CA MET A 154 5.04 16.65 3.01
C MET A 154 4.58 15.28 3.52
N THR A 155 5.17 14.18 3.05
CA THR A 155 4.76 12.82 3.42
C THR A 155 5.02 12.58 4.90
N TYR A 156 4.05 11.98 5.59
CA TYR A 156 4.18 11.60 6.98
C TYR A 156 5.32 10.61 7.20
N THR A 157 5.93 10.71 8.37
CA THR A 157 6.95 9.78 8.87
C THR A 157 6.37 8.91 9.98
N GLU A 158 7.14 7.97 10.52
CA GLU A 158 6.73 7.19 11.70
C GLU A 158 6.50 8.09 12.92
N ASP A 159 7.24 9.17 13.05
CA ASP A 159 7.09 10.14 14.15
C ASP A 159 5.77 10.92 14.09
N ASP A 160 5.12 10.96 12.92
CA ASP A 160 3.85 11.62 12.70
C ASP A 160 2.64 10.71 13.00
N VAL A 161 2.85 9.45 13.39
CA VAL A 161 1.75 8.52 13.68
C VAL A 161 0.99 8.98 14.93
N TYR A 162 -0.23 9.47 14.72
CA TYR A 162 -1.13 9.86 15.82
C TYR A 162 -1.55 8.67 16.66
N LYS A 163 -1.92 7.55 16.00
CA LYS A 163 -2.39 6.33 16.68
C LYS A 163 -2.27 5.11 15.78
N THR A 164 -1.80 4.00 16.35
CA THR A 164 -1.93 2.69 15.73
C THR A 164 -3.16 1.98 16.28
N ILE A 165 -4.05 1.51 15.41
CA ILE A 165 -5.25 0.74 15.75
C ILE A 165 -4.95 -0.72 15.46
N TRP A 166 -5.10 -1.56 16.48
CA TRP A 166 -4.96 -3.00 16.38
C TRP A 166 -6.34 -3.64 16.44
N VAL A 167 -6.87 -4.07 15.30
CA VAL A 167 -8.12 -4.84 15.26
C VAL A 167 -7.88 -6.26 15.75
N ASP A 168 -6.70 -6.79 15.41
CA ASP A 168 -6.10 -7.91 16.11
C ASP A 168 -4.59 -7.66 16.25
N LYS A 169 -3.87 -8.53 16.97
CA LYS A 169 -2.45 -8.36 17.28
C LYS A 169 -1.54 -8.19 16.03
N TYR A 170 -1.99 -8.62 14.84
CA TYR A 170 -1.13 -8.75 13.67
C TYR A 170 -1.47 -7.80 12.51
N TYR A 171 -2.54 -7.02 12.63
CA TYR A 171 -3.03 -6.15 11.54
C TYR A 171 -3.14 -4.69 11.99
N PRO A 172 -2.00 -3.98 12.09
CA PRO A 172 -1.99 -2.58 12.50
C PRO A 172 -2.52 -1.67 11.40
N ILE A 173 -3.40 -0.75 11.78
CA ILE A 173 -3.86 0.35 10.94
C ILE A 173 -3.27 1.63 11.52
N LYS A 174 -2.53 2.40 10.73
CA LYS A 174 -1.91 3.64 11.16
C LYS A 174 -2.82 4.81 10.87
N LEU A 175 -3.04 5.65 11.87
CA LEU A 175 -3.64 6.98 11.73
C LEU A 175 -2.54 8.02 11.91
N TYR A 176 -2.45 8.96 10.99
CA TYR A 176 -1.49 10.07 11.03
C TYR A 176 -2.12 11.38 11.50
N GLU A 177 -3.44 11.51 11.41
CA GLU A 177 -4.17 12.66 11.94
C GLU A 177 -5.27 12.20 12.89
N LYS A 178 -5.56 13.05 13.89
CA LYS A 178 -6.70 12.83 14.78
C LYS A 178 -7.99 13.09 14.01
N PRO A 179 -8.88 12.10 13.86
CA PRO A 179 -10.17 12.31 13.20
C PRO A 179 -11.07 13.21 14.04
N ASP A 180 -11.84 14.09 13.39
CA ASP A 180 -12.90 14.86 14.04
C ASP A 180 -14.13 13.93 14.22
N PRO A 181 -14.61 13.69 15.46
CA PRO A 181 -15.75 12.80 15.71
C PRO A 181 -17.05 13.25 15.03
N MET A 182 -17.18 14.55 14.72
CA MET A 182 -18.37 15.14 14.07
C MET A 182 -18.32 15.02 12.54
N VAL A 183 -17.21 14.61 11.97
CA VAL A 183 -17.02 14.51 10.53
C VAL A 183 -17.19 13.06 10.09
N THR A 184 -17.90 12.83 8.99
CA THR A 184 -17.98 11.51 8.38
C THR A 184 -16.63 11.12 7.83
N VAL A 185 -16.17 9.92 8.18
CA VAL A 185 -14.97 9.30 7.65
C VAL A 185 -15.34 8.37 6.51
N ILE A 186 -14.56 8.36 5.45
CA ILE A 186 -14.70 7.40 4.34
C ILE A 186 -13.62 6.33 4.50
N ILE A 187 -14.05 5.08 4.64
CA ILE A 187 -13.19 3.90 4.68
C ILE A 187 -13.22 3.28 3.29
N SER A 188 -12.21 3.55 2.48
CA SER A 188 -12.09 3.00 1.13
C SER A 188 -11.18 1.78 1.12
N SER A 189 -11.57 0.74 0.42
CA SER A 189 -10.80 -0.50 0.36
C SER A 189 -10.78 -1.12 -1.03
N ASP A 190 -9.60 -1.63 -1.40
CA ASP A 190 -9.39 -2.52 -2.52
C ASP A 190 -8.98 -3.89 -1.98
N VAL A 191 -9.48 -4.95 -2.60
CA VAL A 191 -9.45 -6.30 -2.06
C VAL A 191 -8.64 -7.22 -2.95
N ALA A 192 -7.59 -7.81 -2.38
CA ALA A 192 -6.82 -8.89 -3.02
C ALA A 192 -7.21 -10.27 -2.46
N SER A 193 -6.80 -11.32 -3.18
CA SER A 193 -7.12 -12.71 -2.82
C SER A 193 -6.32 -13.25 -1.62
N GLY A 194 -5.36 -12.49 -1.08
CA GLY A 194 -4.45 -12.98 -0.04
C GLY A 194 -3.40 -13.97 -0.54
N SER A 195 -3.22 -14.05 -1.88
CA SER A 195 -2.27 -14.98 -2.53
C SER A 195 -0.82 -14.50 -2.55
N SER A 196 -0.50 -13.47 -1.79
CA SER A 196 0.83 -12.83 -1.70
C SER A 196 1.29 -12.06 -2.95
N ARG A 197 0.44 -11.93 -3.98
CA ARG A 197 0.77 -11.19 -5.21
C ARG A 197 0.30 -9.74 -5.16
N ASP A 198 -0.96 -9.55 -4.76
CA ASP A 198 -1.60 -8.24 -4.70
C ASP A 198 -1.97 -7.92 -3.25
N TYR A 199 -2.09 -6.65 -2.92
CA TYR A 199 -2.38 -6.19 -1.56
C TYR A 199 -3.85 -5.86 -1.38
N SER A 200 -4.42 -6.30 -0.26
CA SER A 200 -5.64 -5.70 0.28
C SER A 200 -5.26 -4.42 1.01
N THR A 201 -5.93 -3.33 0.68
CA THR A 201 -5.59 -2.00 1.19
C THR A 201 -6.81 -1.27 1.74
N ILE A 202 -6.58 -0.42 2.75
CA ILE A 202 -7.58 0.53 3.26
C ILE A 202 -6.94 1.91 3.30
N VAL A 203 -7.67 2.90 2.80
CA VAL A 203 -7.38 4.32 3.01
C VAL A 203 -8.54 4.94 3.78
N ILE A 204 -8.21 5.66 4.84
CA ILE A 204 -9.17 6.37 5.69
C ILE A 204 -9.09 7.85 5.36
N THR A 205 -10.20 8.43 4.92
CA THR A 205 -10.26 9.83 4.45
C THR A 205 -11.27 10.62 5.26
N ASP A 206 -10.88 11.79 5.72
CA ASP A 206 -11.76 12.78 6.31
C ASP A 206 -12.61 13.44 5.20
N SER A 207 -13.95 13.34 5.30
CA SER A 207 -14.84 13.81 4.24
C SER A 207 -14.92 15.34 4.13
N LYS A 208 -14.57 16.08 5.18
CA LYS A 208 -14.58 17.55 5.22
C LYS A 208 -13.32 18.14 4.61
N THR A 209 -12.16 17.69 5.08
CA THR A 209 -10.86 18.19 4.61
C THR A 209 -10.38 17.53 3.33
N LYS A 210 -10.93 16.36 2.98
CA LYS A 210 -10.51 15.50 1.87
C LYS A 210 -9.12 14.89 2.06
N ARG A 211 -8.61 14.91 3.27
CA ARG A 211 -7.27 14.42 3.57
C ARG A 211 -7.33 12.94 3.88
N ALA A 212 -6.42 12.20 3.31
CA ALA A 212 -6.14 10.83 3.70
C ALA A 212 -5.41 10.87 5.05
N ILE A 213 -6.05 10.31 6.08
CA ILE A 213 -5.61 10.40 7.48
C ILE A 213 -5.11 9.08 8.05
N GLY A 214 -5.32 7.97 7.34
CA GLY A 214 -4.86 6.67 7.79
C GLY A 214 -4.82 5.64 6.68
N GLU A 215 -4.03 4.59 6.90
CA GLU A 215 -3.81 3.54 5.90
C GLU A 215 -3.58 2.16 6.51
N PHE A 216 -3.90 1.13 5.72
CA PHE A 216 -3.60 -0.27 5.98
C PHE A 216 -3.23 -0.97 4.68
N ARG A 217 -2.31 -1.93 4.73
CA ARG A 217 -1.90 -2.75 3.60
C ARG A 217 -1.46 -4.13 4.05
N ASN A 218 -1.97 -5.18 3.41
CA ASN A 218 -1.53 -6.55 3.65
C ASN A 218 -1.83 -7.43 2.43
N ASN A 219 -0.90 -8.29 2.02
CA ASN A 219 -1.05 -9.16 0.84
C ASN A 219 -1.33 -10.64 1.16
N LYS A 220 -1.42 -11.00 2.44
CA LYS A 220 -1.73 -12.36 2.90
C LYS A 220 -3.07 -12.47 3.63
N ILE A 221 -3.70 -11.34 3.94
CA ILE A 221 -4.98 -11.32 4.63
C ILE A 221 -6.07 -11.92 3.74
N ASP A 222 -6.83 -12.86 4.27
CA ASP A 222 -7.99 -13.39 3.59
C ASP A 222 -9.19 -12.42 3.64
N THR A 223 -10.16 -12.64 2.77
CA THR A 223 -11.33 -11.77 2.62
C THR A 223 -12.21 -11.73 3.87
N LEU A 224 -12.27 -12.81 4.66
CA LEU A 224 -13.07 -12.85 5.89
C LEU A 224 -12.42 -12.01 6.98
N GLN A 225 -11.12 -12.16 7.19
CA GLN A 225 -10.37 -11.37 8.15
C GLN A 225 -10.34 -9.89 7.74
N PHE A 226 -10.18 -9.60 6.45
CA PHE A 226 -10.24 -8.24 5.93
C PHE A 226 -11.63 -7.59 6.16
N SER A 227 -12.71 -8.36 5.99
CA SER A 227 -14.08 -7.91 6.31
C SER A 227 -14.23 -7.57 7.80
N LYS A 228 -13.60 -8.35 8.71
CA LYS A 228 -13.62 -8.07 10.15
C LYS A 228 -12.89 -6.78 10.50
N ILE A 229 -11.77 -6.50 9.82
CA ILE A 229 -11.02 -5.24 9.99
C ILE A 229 -11.91 -4.05 9.58
N ILE A 230 -12.51 -4.10 8.39
CA ILE A 230 -13.41 -3.03 7.92
C ILE A 230 -14.61 -2.86 8.88
N TYR A 231 -15.18 -3.97 9.33
CA TYR A 231 -16.28 -3.95 10.29
C TYR A 231 -15.90 -3.25 11.59
N ALA A 232 -14.79 -3.66 12.21
CA ALA A 232 -14.30 -3.07 13.45
C ALA A 232 -13.94 -1.57 13.28
N LEU A 233 -13.28 -1.20 12.18
CA LEU A 233 -13.04 0.20 11.88
C LEU A 233 -14.35 0.99 11.79
N ALA A 234 -15.35 0.45 11.12
CA ALA A 234 -16.61 1.15 10.93
C ALA A 234 -17.49 1.19 12.18
N THR A 235 -17.41 0.20 13.09
CA THR A 235 -18.25 0.15 14.30
C THR A 235 -17.58 0.74 15.52
N ASP A 236 -16.34 0.38 15.77
CA ASP A 236 -15.68 0.62 17.05
C ASP A 236 -14.81 1.89 17.00
N VAL A 237 -14.28 2.22 15.81
CA VAL A 237 -13.37 3.36 15.64
C VAL A 237 -14.06 4.56 14.99
N PHE A 238 -14.81 4.32 13.91
CA PHE A 238 -15.48 5.36 13.13
C PHE A 238 -16.97 5.07 12.98
N PRO A 239 -17.76 5.18 14.04
CA PRO A 239 -19.21 4.88 13.98
C PRO A 239 -19.97 5.78 13.00
N ASN A 240 -19.45 6.97 12.69
CA ASN A 240 -19.96 7.85 11.65
C ASN A 240 -19.14 7.73 10.36
N SER A 241 -19.07 6.52 9.78
CA SER A 241 -18.31 6.27 8.55
C SER A 241 -19.18 5.81 7.40
N MET A 242 -18.73 6.11 6.17
CA MET A 242 -19.15 5.45 4.94
C MET A 242 -18.09 4.43 4.56
N VAL A 243 -18.50 3.24 4.13
CA VAL A 243 -17.61 2.17 3.69
C VAL A 243 -17.73 1.99 2.18
N LEU A 244 -16.61 2.19 1.48
CA LEU A 244 -16.47 1.98 0.05
C LEU A 244 -15.56 0.79 -0.20
N VAL A 245 -16.06 -0.24 -0.84
CA VAL A 245 -15.27 -1.42 -1.24
C VAL A 245 -15.27 -1.52 -2.76
N GLU A 246 -14.12 -1.75 -3.37
CA GLU A 246 -14.07 -2.09 -4.78
C GLU A 246 -14.70 -3.47 -5.01
N ARG A 247 -15.70 -3.51 -5.90
CA ARG A 247 -16.54 -4.71 -6.14
C ARG A 247 -15.89 -5.71 -7.11
N ASN A 248 -14.75 -5.40 -7.66
CA ASN A 248 -14.08 -6.25 -8.63
C ASN A 248 -13.53 -7.52 -7.97
N ASN A 249 -13.40 -8.62 -8.75
CA ASN A 249 -12.80 -9.88 -8.31
C ASN A 249 -13.35 -10.36 -6.94
N VAL A 250 -12.46 -10.48 -5.95
CA VAL A 250 -12.77 -10.98 -4.59
C VAL A 250 -13.48 -9.96 -3.69
N GLY A 251 -13.60 -8.69 -4.11
CA GLY A 251 -14.32 -7.66 -3.37
C GLY A 251 -15.79 -8.00 -3.12
N HIS A 252 -16.40 -8.79 -4.00
CA HIS A 252 -17.74 -9.34 -3.77
C HIS A 252 -17.87 -10.14 -2.47
N ALA A 253 -16.86 -10.93 -2.09
CA ALA A 253 -16.87 -11.71 -0.85
C ALA A 253 -16.87 -10.80 0.37
N VAL A 254 -16.05 -9.76 0.36
CA VAL A 254 -16.00 -8.75 1.44
C VAL A 254 -17.32 -8.02 1.57
N LEU A 255 -17.91 -7.57 0.45
CA LEU A 255 -19.20 -6.90 0.43
C LEU A 255 -20.33 -7.81 0.95
N SER A 256 -20.35 -9.09 0.57
CA SER A 256 -21.32 -10.06 1.06
C SER A 256 -21.22 -10.27 2.57
N ASN A 257 -20.01 -10.32 3.12
CA ASN A 257 -19.79 -10.41 4.56
C ASN A 257 -20.32 -9.15 5.27
N LEU A 258 -19.95 -7.96 4.80
CA LEU A 258 -20.35 -6.69 5.41
C LEU A 258 -21.86 -6.41 5.28
N ALA A 259 -22.48 -6.81 4.18
CA ALA A 259 -23.91 -6.61 3.95
C ALA A 259 -24.81 -7.42 4.93
N ARG A 260 -24.24 -8.40 5.62
CA ARG A 260 -24.94 -9.20 6.67
C ARG A 260 -24.76 -8.62 8.07
N THR A 261 -24.11 -7.46 8.20
CA THR A 261 -23.81 -6.81 9.47
C THR A 261 -24.54 -5.47 9.61
N SER A 262 -24.40 -4.83 10.77
CA SER A 262 -24.90 -3.46 11.03
C SER A 262 -24.30 -2.38 10.12
N VAL A 263 -23.19 -2.68 9.44
CA VAL A 263 -22.52 -1.76 8.51
C VAL A 263 -23.25 -1.65 7.16
N ARG A 264 -24.21 -2.55 6.84
CA ARG A 264 -24.96 -2.56 5.58
C ARG A 264 -25.50 -1.19 5.17
N SER A 265 -26.09 -0.43 6.08
CA SER A 265 -26.68 0.88 5.81
C SER A 265 -25.66 1.96 5.44
N ARG A 266 -24.39 1.74 5.75
CA ARG A 266 -23.26 2.62 5.51
C ARG A 266 -22.38 2.18 4.33
N LEU A 267 -22.71 1.05 3.71
CA LEU A 267 -22.02 0.62 2.49
C LEU A 267 -22.39 1.54 1.33
N TYR A 268 -21.39 2.02 0.63
CA TYR A 268 -21.60 2.69 -0.66
C TYR A 268 -22.23 1.73 -1.66
N TYR A 269 -23.12 2.23 -2.50
CA TYR A 269 -23.80 1.43 -3.53
C TYR A 269 -24.03 2.26 -4.80
N GLU A 270 -24.05 1.58 -5.93
CA GLU A 270 -24.47 2.11 -7.22
C GLU A 270 -25.92 1.65 -7.51
N LEU A 271 -26.72 2.55 -8.11
CA LEU A 271 -28.05 2.20 -8.58
C LEU A 271 -27.95 1.60 -9.98
N THR A 272 -28.65 0.50 -10.21
CA THR A 272 -28.75 -0.09 -11.55
C THR A 272 -30.11 0.21 -12.16
N SER A 273 -30.14 0.46 -13.50
CA SER A 273 -31.39 0.54 -14.24
C SER A 273 -32.11 -0.81 -14.25
N LYS A 274 -33.44 -0.80 -14.37
CA LYS A 274 -34.24 -2.04 -14.45
C LYS A 274 -33.80 -2.94 -15.62
N ASP A 275 -33.44 -2.35 -16.74
CA ASP A 275 -33.01 -3.05 -17.97
C ASP A 275 -31.67 -3.76 -17.80
N GLU A 276 -30.69 -3.09 -17.23
CA GLU A 276 -29.39 -3.71 -16.87
C GLU A 276 -29.53 -4.85 -15.86
N THR A 277 -30.53 -4.77 -14.97
CA THR A 277 -30.81 -5.77 -13.97
C THR A 277 -31.28 -7.09 -14.62
N THR A 278 -32.13 -7.00 -15.64
CA THR A 278 -32.68 -8.17 -16.33
C THR A 278 -31.64 -8.92 -17.14
N GLU A 279 -30.73 -8.21 -17.80
CA GLU A 279 -29.64 -8.79 -18.60
C GLU A 279 -28.58 -9.49 -17.74
N LYS A 280 -28.27 -8.91 -16.57
CA LYS A 280 -27.27 -9.46 -15.62
C LYS A 280 -27.77 -10.64 -14.81
N ILE A 281 -29.08 -10.77 -14.57
CA ILE A 281 -29.70 -11.98 -14.00
C ILE A 281 -29.53 -13.16 -14.96
N ARG A 282 -29.72 -12.96 -16.26
CA ARG A 282 -29.48 -14.00 -17.29
C ARG A 282 -28.04 -14.53 -17.28
N ASN A 283 -27.07 -13.70 -16.90
CA ASN A 283 -25.63 -14.04 -16.85
C ASN A 283 -25.17 -14.62 -15.51
N GLY A 284 -26.07 -15.04 -14.62
CA GLY A 284 -25.74 -15.78 -13.38
C GLY A 284 -25.04 -14.97 -12.30
N ARG A 285 -25.12 -13.64 -12.31
CA ARG A 285 -24.56 -12.79 -11.26
C ARG A 285 -25.55 -12.61 -10.11
N GLU A 286 -25.22 -13.13 -8.94
CA GLU A 286 -26.07 -13.08 -7.75
C GLU A 286 -26.50 -11.65 -7.36
N LYS A 287 -27.79 -11.47 -7.12
CA LYS A 287 -28.34 -10.32 -6.40
C LYS A 287 -28.25 -10.57 -4.89
N ILE A 288 -27.90 -9.54 -4.15
CA ILE A 288 -27.93 -9.59 -2.68
C ILE A 288 -29.38 -9.47 -2.16
N ASP A 289 -30.30 -8.94 -2.98
CA ASP A 289 -31.73 -8.82 -2.65
C ASP A 289 -32.55 -8.60 -3.92
N ASP A 290 -33.62 -9.40 -4.15
CA ASP A 290 -34.41 -9.39 -5.39
C ASP A 290 -35.21 -8.10 -5.63
N ASN A 291 -35.47 -7.30 -4.58
CA ASN A 291 -36.18 -6.02 -4.64
C ASN A 291 -35.30 -4.78 -4.55
N ASP A 292 -33.97 -4.95 -4.43
CA ASP A 292 -33.05 -3.85 -4.20
C ASP A 292 -32.22 -3.55 -5.46
N ASN A 293 -32.49 -2.41 -6.10
CA ASN A 293 -31.69 -1.93 -7.26
C ASN A 293 -30.28 -1.47 -6.86
N ARG A 294 -29.90 -1.59 -5.57
CA ARG A 294 -28.59 -1.23 -5.06
C ARG A 294 -27.56 -2.33 -5.31
N ARG A 295 -26.43 -1.92 -5.85
CA ARG A 295 -25.22 -2.75 -5.92
C ARG A 295 -24.18 -2.19 -4.98
N PHE A 296 -23.93 -2.86 -3.90
CA PHE A 296 -22.91 -2.44 -2.95
C PHE A 296 -21.52 -2.43 -3.57
N GLY A 297 -20.73 -1.43 -3.16
CA GLY A 297 -19.37 -1.19 -3.66
C GLY A 297 -19.33 -0.49 -5.01
N ILE A 298 -18.13 -0.12 -5.42
CA ILE A 298 -17.85 0.52 -6.70
C ILE A 298 -17.34 -0.51 -7.71
N TRP A 299 -17.84 -0.44 -8.94
CA TRP A 299 -17.28 -1.19 -10.06
C TRP A 299 -16.33 -0.30 -10.85
N THR A 300 -15.05 -0.68 -10.94
CA THR A 300 -14.03 0.04 -11.70
C THR A 300 -13.85 -0.62 -13.07
N ASP A 301 -14.25 0.08 -14.12
CA ASP A 301 -13.97 -0.25 -15.51
C ASP A 301 -12.84 0.64 -16.07
N ASP A 302 -12.42 0.41 -17.31
CA ASP A 302 -11.33 1.16 -17.95
C ASP A 302 -11.61 2.66 -17.97
N THR A 303 -12.85 3.09 -18.26
CA THR A 303 -13.23 4.50 -18.31
C THR A 303 -13.14 5.18 -16.95
N LYS A 304 -13.67 4.54 -15.92
CA LYS A 304 -13.55 5.05 -14.54
C LYS A 304 -12.10 5.11 -14.11
N ARG A 305 -11.30 4.08 -14.45
CA ARG A 305 -9.87 4.07 -14.16
C ARG A 305 -9.14 5.25 -14.78
N GLU A 306 -9.42 5.58 -16.04
CA GLU A 306 -8.83 6.75 -16.71
C GLU A 306 -9.24 8.05 -16.00
N GLN A 307 -10.52 8.23 -15.66
CA GLN A 307 -11.01 9.40 -14.91
C GLN A 307 -10.35 9.51 -13.51
N MET A 308 -10.15 8.38 -12.84
CA MET A 308 -9.47 8.32 -11.56
C MET A 308 -8.01 8.77 -11.69
N MET A 309 -7.30 8.34 -12.75
CA MET A 309 -5.91 8.75 -12.98
C MET A 309 -5.81 10.25 -13.31
N GLU A 310 -6.71 10.81 -14.10
CA GLU A 310 -6.78 12.26 -14.33
C GLU A 310 -7.00 13.04 -13.04
N LEU A 311 -7.90 12.55 -12.17
CA LEU A 311 -8.13 13.15 -10.87
C LEU A 311 -6.87 13.07 -9.98
N LEU A 312 -6.17 11.94 -10.00
CA LEU A 312 -4.91 11.77 -9.25
C LEU A 312 -3.85 12.76 -9.71
N LEU A 313 -3.67 12.95 -11.03
CA LEU A 313 -2.76 13.96 -11.58
C LEU A 313 -3.08 15.35 -11.04
N MET A 314 -4.37 15.73 -11.04
CA MET A 314 -4.81 17.01 -10.49
C MET A 314 -4.53 17.12 -8.98
N ILE A 315 -4.76 16.06 -8.21
CA ILE A 315 -4.53 16.06 -6.75
C ILE A 315 -3.04 16.20 -6.46
N VAL A 316 -2.19 15.45 -7.15
CA VAL A 316 -0.72 15.55 -7.00
C VAL A 316 -0.22 16.94 -7.38
N HIS A 317 -0.78 17.55 -8.41
CA HIS A 317 -0.39 18.90 -8.83
C HIS A 317 -0.86 19.99 -7.84
N LYS A 318 -2.14 19.97 -7.41
CA LYS A 318 -2.78 21.10 -6.72
C LYS A 318 -3.06 20.86 -5.24
N TYR A 319 -3.18 19.63 -4.77
CA TYR A 319 -3.72 19.28 -3.46
C TYR A 319 -2.91 18.21 -2.75
N LYS A 320 -1.57 18.31 -2.81
CA LYS A 320 -0.61 17.35 -2.22
C LYS A 320 -0.85 17.11 -0.73
N GLU A 321 -1.31 18.14 -0.03
CA GLU A 321 -1.64 18.08 1.39
C GLU A 321 -2.74 17.05 1.73
N ARG A 322 -3.46 16.55 0.72
CA ARG A 322 -4.51 15.54 0.90
C ARG A 322 -4.00 14.10 0.85
N ILE A 323 -2.79 13.88 0.36
CA ILE A 323 -2.27 12.56 0.01
C ILE A 323 -0.91 12.28 0.67
N ARG A 324 -0.74 12.70 1.92
CA ARG A 324 0.52 12.66 2.66
C ARG A 324 0.87 11.30 3.27
N LEU A 325 0.08 10.25 3.01
CA LEU A 325 0.30 8.91 3.56
C LEU A 325 1.54 8.26 2.94
N PRO A 326 2.42 7.62 3.73
CA PRO A 326 3.69 7.06 3.25
C PRO A 326 3.53 6.00 2.15
N ILE A 327 2.63 5.04 2.34
CA ILE A 327 2.41 3.96 1.36
C ILE A 327 1.85 4.54 0.07
N LEU A 328 0.86 5.44 0.18
CA LEU A 328 0.26 6.11 -0.97
C LEU A 328 1.26 6.96 -1.74
N SER A 329 2.09 7.76 -1.05
CA SER A 329 3.14 8.58 -1.66
C SER A 329 4.15 7.70 -2.42
N MET A 330 4.54 6.56 -1.84
CA MET A 330 5.43 5.60 -2.48
C MET A 330 4.82 5.02 -3.76
N GLU A 331 3.54 4.67 -3.76
CA GLU A 331 2.87 4.11 -4.93
C GLU A 331 2.66 5.14 -6.05
N ILE A 332 2.34 6.38 -5.71
CA ILE A 332 2.26 7.48 -6.68
C ILE A 332 3.61 7.65 -7.42
N GLN A 333 4.72 7.55 -6.71
CA GLN A 333 6.05 7.64 -7.30
C GLN A 333 6.39 6.47 -8.24
N GLY A 334 5.72 5.34 -8.08
CA GLY A 334 5.86 4.15 -8.94
C GLY A 334 4.96 4.15 -10.18
N LEU A 335 4.16 5.19 -10.42
CA LEU A 335 3.31 5.30 -11.61
C LEU A 335 4.11 5.77 -12.83
N GLU A 336 3.89 5.11 -13.98
CA GLU A 336 4.52 5.47 -15.25
C GLU A 336 3.55 5.29 -16.43
N TYR A 337 3.85 5.96 -17.53
CA TYR A 337 3.18 5.68 -18.80
C TYR A 337 3.68 4.34 -19.36
N ASN A 338 2.76 3.41 -19.60
CA ASN A 338 3.06 2.15 -20.27
C ASN A 338 3.22 2.36 -21.80
N LYS A 339 3.58 1.29 -22.52
CA LYS A 339 3.78 1.32 -24.00
C LYS A 339 2.54 1.79 -24.79
N LYS A 340 1.36 1.78 -24.18
CA LYS A 340 0.09 2.21 -24.79
C LYS A 340 -0.27 3.65 -24.40
N GLY A 341 0.61 4.38 -23.70
CA GLY A 341 0.36 5.74 -23.21
C GLY A 341 -0.63 5.84 -22.05
N ARG A 342 -0.97 4.72 -21.40
CA ARG A 342 -1.81 4.70 -20.20
C ARG A 342 -0.95 4.72 -18.96
N ILE A 343 -1.41 5.41 -17.91
CA ILE A 343 -0.75 5.40 -16.60
C ILE A 343 -0.98 4.04 -15.96
N ASP A 344 0.11 3.42 -15.54
CA ASP A 344 0.11 2.12 -14.88
C ASP A 344 1.27 2.02 -13.89
N HIS A 345 1.25 1.03 -13.01
CA HIS A 345 2.38 0.81 -12.11
C HIS A 345 3.52 0.08 -12.81
N THR A 346 4.75 0.46 -12.47
CA THR A 346 5.97 -0.30 -12.83
C THR A 346 5.98 -1.70 -12.21
N ALA A 347 5.34 -1.81 -11.03
CA ALA A 347 5.08 -3.06 -10.33
C ALA A 347 3.58 -3.10 -9.99
N LYS A 348 2.95 -4.27 -9.97
CA LYS A 348 1.51 -4.50 -9.76
C LYS A 348 1.06 -4.07 -8.35
N TYR A 349 0.69 -2.79 -8.14
CA TYR A 349 0.19 -2.30 -6.83
C TYR A 349 -1.07 -1.44 -6.96
N THR A 350 -1.91 -1.46 -5.92
CA THR A 350 -3.34 -1.13 -5.98
C THR A 350 -3.77 0.06 -5.10
N LEU A 351 -2.88 0.65 -4.29
CA LEU A 351 -3.28 1.67 -3.30
C LEU A 351 -3.70 3.01 -3.91
N ALA A 352 -3.05 3.41 -5.01
CA ALA A 352 -3.40 4.65 -5.72
C ALA A 352 -4.86 4.67 -6.20
N VAL A 353 -5.39 3.50 -6.60
CA VAL A 353 -6.79 3.33 -7.01
C VAL A 353 -7.75 3.63 -5.85
N ASN A 354 -7.42 3.23 -4.63
CA ASN A 354 -8.28 3.47 -3.47
C ASN A 354 -8.44 4.95 -3.13
N LEU A 355 -7.38 5.73 -3.23
CA LEU A 355 -7.49 7.18 -2.99
C LEU A 355 -8.37 7.86 -4.02
N ILE A 356 -8.26 7.44 -5.26
CA ILE A 356 -9.06 7.95 -6.37
C ILE A 356 -10.53 7.59 -6.16
N ASN A 357 -10.82 6.37 -5.70
CA ASN A 357 -12.16 5.96 -5.31
C ASN A 357 -12.72 6.85 -4.19
N CYS A 358 -11.92 7.25 -3.20
CA CYS A 358 -12.31 8.24 -2.21
C CYS A 358 -12.68 9.58 -2.85
N GLY A 359 -11.93 10.03 -3.85
CA GLY A 359 -12.19 11.27 -4.59
C GLY A 359 -13.52 11.22 -5.35
N GLU A 360 -13.78 10.15 -6.09
CA GLU A 360 -15.04 9.96 -6.84
C GLU A 360 -16.24 9.71 -5.94
N SER A 361 -16.09 8.91 -4.89
CA SER A 361 -17.13 8.70 -3.88
C SER A 361 -17.57 10.01 -3.26
N TYR A 362 -16.66 10.92 -3.12
CA TYR A 362 -16.96 12.25 -2.62
C TYR A 362 -17.83 13.06 -3.57
N LYS A 363 -17.58 13.03 -4.89
CA LYS A 363 -18.49 13.66 -5.88
C LYS A 363 -19.90 13.06 -5.79
N VAL A 364 -20.01 11.76 -5.67
CA VAL A 364 -21.29 11.05 -5.56
C VAL A 364 -21.99 11.36 -4.24
N TYR A 365 -21.25 11.47 -3.14
CA TYR A 365 -21.81 11.80 -1.82
C TYR A 365 -22.36 13.23 -1.77
N ILE A 366 -21.64 14.23 -2.30
CA ILE A 366 -22.15 15.62 -2.41
C ILE A 366 -23.40 15.70 -3.28
N THR A 367 -23.46 14.93 -4.36
CA THR A 367 -24.63 14.95 -5.25
C THR A 367 -25.87 14.33 -4.60
N LYS A 368 -25.70 13.43 -3.62
CA LYS A 368 -26.80 12.80 -2.87
C LYS A 368 -27.22 13.58 -1.61
N LEU A 369 -26.38 14.48 -1.09
CA LEU A 369 -26.71 15.35 0.04
C LEU A 369 -27.35 16.67 -0.39
N ARG A 370 -27.49 16.94 -1.69
CA ARG A 370 -28.31 18.01 -2.26
C ARG A 370 -29.65 17.46 -2.71
#